data_694ef79755026fdd4d8a2b6548598662
#
_entry.id   694ef79755026fdd4d8a2b6548598662
#
_cell.length_a   1.000
_cell.length_b   1.000
_cell.length_c   1.000
_cell.angle_alpha   90.00
_cell.angle_beta   90.00
_cell.angle_gamma   90.00
#
_symmetry.space_group_name_H-M   'P 1'
#
loop_
_entity.id
_entity.type
_entity.pdbx_description
1 polymer ?
#
loop_
_entity_poly.entity_id
_entity_poly.type
_entity_poly.pdbx_seq_one_letter_code
_entity_poly.pdbx_strand_id
1 'polypeptide(L)'
;MALGSIGYIYIDKETYKMTEIDAINRMLRYIGELPIPSAVTIDSLPEGHEAVIARTILQETLREEQENKWWFNTFIMNFVPDTDGYITLPPNLIAFDENTEYFVEGGNLYNKDEMSGVFNDPVELTARLEITFDNIPDVFRTYVVLVASKLLHVYLNGDETTQKELDNKVNLQRIKVEREHLKQSKFNLVRGNRLIDRGTNPTALI
;
A
#
# COMPACT_ATOMS: atom_id res chain seq x y z
N MET A 1 -35.44 -47.70 3.64
CA MET A 1 -34.00 -47.30 3.52
C MET A 1 -33.95 -45.87 3.06
N ALA A 2 -33.62 -44.97 3.95
CA ALA A 2 -33.50 -43.53 3.66
C ALA A 2 -32.03 -43.23 3.31
N LEU A 3 -31.79 -42.74 2.08
CA LEU A 3 -30.50 -42.27 1.64
C LEU A 3 -30.23 -40.91 2.27
N GLY A 4 -29.25 -40.88 3.15
CA GLY A 4 -28.80 -39.68 3.81
C GLY A 4 -28.21 -38.67 2.81
N SER A 5 -28.74 -37.45 2.83
CA SER A 5 -28.24 -36.31 2.11
C SER A 5 -26.87 -35.93 2.68
N ILE A 6 -25.81 -36.09 1.86
CA ILE A 6 -24.48 -35.58 2.20
C ILE A 6 -24.54 -34.07 2.03
N GLY A 7 -24.68 -33.35 3.16
CA GLY A 7 -24.56 -31.91 3.20
C GLY A 7 -23.13 -31.50 2.84
N TYR A 8 -22.96 -30.87 1.69
CA TYR A 8 -21.71 -30.15 1.39
C TYR A 8 -21.58 -29.02 2.37
N ILE A 9 -20.63 -29.15 3.32
CA ILE A 9 -20.17 -28.03 4.12
C ILE A 9 -19.47 -27.08 3.16
N TYR A 10 -20.12 -25.98 2.80
CA TYR A 10 -19.45 -24.83 2.22
C TYR A 10 -18.51 -24.29 3.31
N ILE A 11 -17.25 -24.67 3.26
CA ILE A 11 -16.20 -23.96 3.98
C ILE A 11 -16.10 -22.62 3.23
N ASP A 12 -16.66 -21.59 3.83
CA ASP A 12 -16.40 -20.21 3.44
C ASP A 12 -14.88 -20.05 3.51
N LYS A 13 -14.25 -19.96 2.35
CA LYS A 13 -12.84 -19.57 2.28
C LYS A 13 -12.78 -18.11 2.70
N GLU A 14 -12.78 -17.85 4.00
CA GLU A 14 -12.19 -16.61 4.49
C GLU A 14 -10.83 -16.52 3.81
N THR A 15 -10.72 -15.55 2.91
CA THR A 15 -9.50 -15.35 2.14
C THR A 15 -8.42 -15.05 3.17
N TYR A 16 -7.53 -16.01 3.45
CA TYR A 16 -6.46 -15.87 4.43
C TYR A 16 -5.67 -14.60 4.09
N LYS A 17 -5.81 -13.61 4.94
CA LYS A 17 -5.12 -12.33 4.82
C LYS A 17 -3.83 -12.41 5.62
N MET A 18 -2.69 -12.30 4.94
CA MET A 18 -1.37 -12.30 5.59
C MET A 18 -1.28 -11.15 6.60
N THR A 19 -1.03 -11.46 7.85
CA THR A 19 -0.76 -10.48 8.91
C THR A 19 0.70 -10.04 8.89
N GLU A 20 1.04 -8.95 9.60
CA GLU A 20 2.44 -8.50 9.74
C GLU A 20 3.34 -9.58 10.35
N ILE A 21 2.86 -10.30 11.36
CA ILE A 21 3.63 -11.40 11.97
C ILE A 21 3.85 -12.58 11.01
N ASP A 22 2.87 -12.88 10.15
CA ASP A 22 3.04 -13.88 9.10
C ASP A 22 4.10 -13.47 8.08
N ALA A 23 4.13 -12.18 7.75
CA ALA A 23 5.14 -11.59 6.86
C ALA A 23 6.53 -11.71 7.47
N ILE A 24 6.70 -11.31 8.72
CA ILE A 24 7.96 -11.42 9.45
C ILE A 24 8.41 -12.89 9.55
N ASN A 25 7.51 -13.80 9.91
CA ASN A 25 7.81 -15.23 9.96
C ASN A 25 8.19 -15.80 8.58
N ARG A 26 7.66 -15.24 7.50
CA ARG A 26 8.07 -15.60 6.14
C ARG A 26 9.49 -15.09 5.83
N MET A 27 9.83 -13.88 6.27
CA MET A 27 11.16 -13.31 6.11
C MET A 27 12.21 -14.12 6.89
N LEU A 28 11.94 -14.48 8.15
CA LEU A 28 12.80 -15.28 9.00
C LEU A 28 13.15 -16.63 8.37
N ARG A 29 12.18 -17.29 7.70
CA ARG A 29 12.45 -18.56 7.00
C ARG A 29 13.50 -18.46 5.90
N TYR A 30 13.63 -17.31 5.23
CA TYR A 30 14.64 -17.11 4.18
C TYR A 30 16.06 -16.98 4.72
N ILE A 31 16.20 -16.67 6.01
CA ILE A 31 17.50 -16.61 6.71
C ILE A 31 17.75 -17.83 7.59
N GLY A 32 16.87 -18.85 7.55
CA GLY A 32 17.00 -20.09 8.31
C GLY A 32 16.57 -19.98 9.78
N GLU A 33 15.95 -18.89 10.18
CA GLU A 33 15.47 -18.67 11.54
C GLU A 33 14.10 -19.29 11.78
N LEU A 34 13.83 -19.62 13.06
CA LEU A 34 12.55 -20.17 13.48
C LEU A 34 11.46 -19.09 13.50
N PRO A 35 10.21 -19.45 13.19
CA PRO A 35 9.10 -18.51 13.26
C PRO A 35 8.82 -18.11 14.72
N ILE A 36 8.42 -16.85 14.91
CA ILE A 36 7.96 -16.36 16.21
C ILE A 36 6.57 -16.92 16.46
N PRO A 37 6.32 -17.51 17.65
CA PRO A 37 4.97 -17.91 18.05
C PRO A 37 4.01 -16.71 18.08
N SER A 38 2.76 -16.92 17.68
CA SER A 38 1.72 -15.86 17.67
C SER A 38 1.44 -15.23 19.04
N ALA A 39 1.81 -15.90 20.12
CA ALA A 39 1.67 -15.40 21.49
C ALA A 39 2.79 -14.41 21.90
N VAL A 40 3.84 -14.28 21.12
CA VAL A 40 4.97 -13.38 21.41
C VAL A 40 4.75 -12.05 20.70
N THR A 41 4.81 -10.96 21.45
CA THR A 41 4.78 -9.61 20.89
C THR A 41 6.19 -9.21 20.46
N ILE A 42 6.37 -8.77 19.23
CA ILE A 42 7.69 -8.38 18.68
C ILE A 42 8.31 -7.26 19.52
N ASP A 43 7.49 -6.33 20.04
CA ASP A 43 7.97 -5.24 20.91
C ASP A 43 8.57 -5.71 22.24
N SER A 44 8.33 -6.96 22.64
CA SER A 44 8.93 -7.56 23.84
C SER A 44 10.30 -8.21 23.60
N LEU A 45 10.74 -8.28 22.33
CA LEU A 45 12.01 -8.87 21.95
C LEU A 45 13.15 -7.84 22.05
N PRO A 46 14.40 -8.28 22.28
CA PRO A 46 15.57 -7.39 22.25
C PRO A 46 15.73 -6.70 20.88
N GLU A 47 16.24 -5.47 20.86
CA GLU A 47 16.47 -4.69 19.63
C GLU A 47 17.32 -5.41 18.56
N GLY A 48 18.27 -6.24 18.97
CA GLY A 48 19.11 -7.04 18.06
C GLY A 48 18.49 -8.35 17.60
N HIS A 49 17.25 -8.66 17.98
CA HIS A 49 16.58 -9.90 17.55
C HIS A 49 16.17 -9.81 16.07
N GLU A 50 16.43 -10.88 15.30
CA GLU A 50 16.20 -10.93 13.84
C GLU A 50 14.77 -10.54 13.45
N ALA A 51 13.79 -10.82 14.29
CA ALA A 51 12.42 -10.43 14.06
C ALA A 51 12.16 -8.93 14.20
N VAL A 52 12.87 -8.25 15.11
CA VAL A 52 12.80 -6.79 15.26
C VAL A 52 13.42 -6.13 14.02
N ILE A 53 14.58 -6.64 13.59
CA ILE A 53 15.27 -6.21 12.38
C ILE A 53 14.37 -6.44 11.16
N ALA A 54 13.76 -7.64 11.05
CA ALA A 54 12.84 -7.97 9.95
C ALA A 54 11.63 -7.02 9.89
N ARG A 55 11.03 -6.67 11.04
CA ARG A 55 9.94 -5.71 11.11
C ARG A 55 10.36 -4.33 10.63
N THR A 56 11.51 -3.84 11.08
CA THR A 56 12.04 -2.54 10.64
C THR A 56 12.22 -2.51 9.13
N ILE A 57 12.91 -3.51 8.56
CA ILE A 57 13.12 -3.62 7.11
C ILE A 57 11.78 -3.73 6.36
N LEU A 58 10.79 -4.46 6.90
CA LEU A 58 9.46 -4.58 6.29
C LEU A 58 8.74 -3.23 6.23
N GLN A 59 8.78 -2.46 7.31
CA GLN A 59 8.12 -1.15 7.40
C GLN A 59 8.80 -0.12 6.50
N GLU A 60 10.13 -0.07 6.48
CA GLU A 60 10.91 0.78 5.58
C GLU A 60 10.62 0.43 4.11
N THR A 61 10.68 -0.85 3.75
CA THR A 61 10.36 -1.33 2.39
C THR A 61 8.92 -0.98 1.99
N LEU A 62 7.96 -1.15 2.92
CA LEU A 62 6.56 -0.82 2.66
C LEU A 62 6.39 0.67 2.32
N ARG A 63 7.07 1.54 3.05
CA ARG A 63 7.03 2.98 2.81
C ARG A 63 7.70 3.35 1.48
N GLU A 64 8.92 2.86 1.24
CA GLU A 64 9.67 3.12 0.00
C GLU A 64 8.91 2.68 -1.25
N GLU A 65 8.32 1.48 -1.24
CA GLU A 65 7.57 0.97 -2.38
C GLU A 65 6.25 1.74 -2.61
N GLN A 66 5.71 2.41 -1.60
CA GLN A 66 4.55 3.28 -1.71
C GLN A 66 4.88 4.71 -2.19
N GLU A 67 6.13 5.08 -2.33
CA GLU A 67 6.53 6.33 -2.99
C GLU A 67 6.12 6.33 -4.47
N ASN A 68 5.91 5.16 -5.05
CA ASN A 68 5.36 5.02 -6.40
C ASN A 68 3.84 5.24 -6.41
N LYS A 69 3.34 5.71 -7.56
CA LYS A 69 1.90 5.85 -7.81
C LYS A 69 1.27 4.48 -8.04
N TRP A 70 0.59 3.97 -7.01
CA TRP A 70 -0.22 2.76 -7.14
C TRP A 70 -1.70 3.10 -7.15
N TRP A 71 -2.53 2.21 -7.72
CA TRP A 71 -3.99 2.39 -7.78
C TRP A 71 -4.68 2.47 -6.41
N PHE A 72 -4.02 1.98 -5.35
CA PHE A 72 -4.58 1.90 -4.00
C PHE A 72 -4.09 2.99 -3.05
N ASN A 73 -3.03 3.75 -3.41
CA ASN A 73 -2.47 4.78 -2.54
C ASN A 73 -2.54 6.19 -3.16
N THR A 74 -3.11 6.33 -4.35
CA THR A 74 -3.19 7.61 -5.07
C THR A 74 -4.64 8.04 -5.17
N PHE A 75 -4.97 9.22 -4.62
CA PHE A 75 -6.32 9.73 -4.48
C PHE A 75 -6.41 11.18 -4.95
N ILE A 76 -7.52 11.52 -5.64
CA ILE A 76 -7.89 12.93 -5.84
C ILE A 76 -8.63 13.36 -4.58
N MET A 77 -8.10 14.37 -3.90
CA MET A 77 -8.61 14.86 -2.62
C MET A 77 -8.93 16.34 -2.71
N ASN A 78 -10.04 16.72 -2.11
CA ASN A 78 -10.43 18.12 -1.96
C ASN A 78 -10.08 18.58 -0.55
N PHE A 79 -9.06 19.42 -0.45
CA PHE A 79 -8.56 19.97 0.80
C PHE A 79 -9.28 21.29 1.10
N VAL A 80 -9.99 21.33 2.23
CA VAL A 80 -10.83 22.47 2.60
C VAL A 80 -10.11 23.28 3.68
N PRO A 81 -9.97 24.62 3.53
CA PRO A 81 -9.37 25.46 4.56
C PRO A 81 -10.25 25.51 5.81
N ASP A 82 -9.63 25.66 6.97
CA ASP A 82 -10.29 25.92 8.22
C ASP A 82 -10.77 27.40 8.33
N THR A 83 -11.24 27.81 9.52
CA THR A 83 -11.76 29.16 9.77
C THR A 83 -10.68 30.26 9.66
N ASP A 84 -9.42 29.89 9.83
CA ASP A 84 -8.27 30.78 9.74
C ASP A 84 -7.61 30.75 8.34
N GLY A 85 -8.17 29.91 7.45
CA GLY A 85 -7.72 29.73 6.07
C GLY A 85 -6.61 28.69 5.90
N TYR A 86 -6.23 27.96 6.94
CA TYR A 86 -5.19 26.92 6.83
C TYR A 86 -5.77 25.58 6.38
N ILE A 87 -5.01 24.86 5.57
CA ILE A 87 -5.32 23.48 5.15
C ILE A 87 -4.37 22.53 5.84
N THR A 88 -4.85 21.84 6.87
CA THR A 88 -4.09 20.77 7.55
C THR A 88 -4.09 19.51 6.73
N LEU A 89 -2.90 18.94 6.52
CA LEU A 89 -2.69 17.76 5.70
C LEU A 89 -2.76 16.47 6.53
N PRO A 90 -3.19 15.35 5.94
CA PRO A 90 -3.22 14.07 6.64
C PRO A 90 -1.80 13.62 7.03
N PRO A 91 -1.60 13.05 8.23
CA PRO A 91 -0.27 12.68 8.73
C PRO A 91 0.40 11.56 7.93
N ASN A 92 -0.38 10.79 7.17
CA ASN A 92 0.09 9.74 6.29
C ASN A 92 0.27 10.19 4.82
N LEU A 93 0.34 11.51 4.57
CA LEU A 93 0.65 12.03 3.25
C LEU A 93 2.12 11.72 2.90
N ILE A 94 2.33 11.05 1.75
CA ILE A 94 3.66 10.79 1.19
C ILE A 94 4.08 11.97 0.30
N ALA A 95 3.25 12.32 -0.66
CA ALA A 95 3.53 13.39 -1.62
C ALA A 95 2.27 13.81 -2.38
N PHE A 96 2.33 14.98 -2.98
CA PHE A 96 1.43 15.40 -4.06
C PHE A 96 1.96 14.95 -5.43
N ASP A 97 1.11 15.05 -6.44
CA ASP A 97 1.50 14.78 -7.81
C ASP A 97 2.58 15.76 -8.29
N GLU A 98 3.39 15.31 -9.24
CA GLU A 98 4.47 16.12 -9.81
C GLU A 98 3.91 17.40 -10.46
N ASN A 99 4.68 18.49 -10.37
CA ASN A 99 4.38 19.81 -10.93
C ASN A 99 3.27 20.60 -10.21
N THR A 100 3.09 20.40 -8.92
CA THR A 100 2.21 21.28 -8.14
C THR A 100 2.96 22.52 -7.65
N GLU A 101 2.26 23.64 -7.60
CA GLU A 101 2.69 24.88 -6.93
C GLU A 101 2.66 24.72 -5.40
N TYR A 102 2.16 23.60 -4.90
CA TYR A 102 1.93 23.34 -3.48
C TYR A 102 3.03 22.48 -2.87
N PHE A 103 3.33 22.73 -1.59
CA PHE A 103 4.21 21.88 -0.77
C PHE A 103 3.73 21.83 0.67
N VAL A 104 4.40 21.01 1.48
CA VAL A 104 4.08 20.83 2.91
C VAL A 104 4.98 21.70 3.76
N GLU A 105 4.39 22.58 4.58
CA GLU A 105 5.10 23.38 5.57
C GLU A 105 4.43 23.23 6.94
N GLY A 106 5.15 22.68 7.91
CA GLY A 106 4.65 22.51 9.27
C GLY A 106 3.38 21.65 9.38
N GLY A 107 3.16 20.70 8.45
CA GLY A 107 1.95 19.86 8.39
C GLY A 107 0.77 20.51 7.68
N ASN A 108 0.93 21.71 7.14
CA ASN A 108 -0.09 22.42 6.38
C ASN A 108 0.30 22.54 4.90
N LEU A 109 -0.69 22.79 4.05
CA LEU A 109 -0.48 23.09 2.65
C LEU A 109 0.05 24.54 2.51
N TYR A 110 1.01 24.74 1.62
CA TYR A 110 1.57 26.04 1.29
C TYR A 110 1.63 26.24 -0.23
N ASN A 111 1.21 27.41 -0.72
CA ASN A 111 1.30 27.80 -2.13
C ASN A 111 2.62 28.57 -2.36
N LYS A 112 3.48 28.04 -3.23
CA LYS A 112 4.79 28.65 -3.56
C LYS A 112 4.65 29.95 -4.34
N ASP A 113 3.70 30.00 -5.26
CA ASP A 113 3.54 31.11 -6.19
C ASP A 113 2.94 32.34 -5.47
N GLU A 114 2.05 32.10 -4.53
CA GLU A 114 1.45 33.14 -3.69
C GLU A 114 2.27 33.43 -2.43
N MET A 115 3.29 32.60 -2.14
CA MET A 115 4.07 32.63 -0.91
C MET A 115 3.20 32.68 0.36
N SER A 116 2.13 31.88 0.38
CA SER A 116 1.09 31.87 1.41
C SER A 116 0.65 30.48 1.79
N GLY A 117 0.38 30.26 3.09
CA GLY A 117 -0.32 29.07 3.61
C GLY A 117 -1.79 29.33 3.88
N VAL A 118 -2.33 30.50 3.50
CA VAL A 118 -3.75 30.86 3.72
C VAL A 118 -4.52 30.76 2.41
N PHE A 119 -5.62 30.02 2.43
CA PHE A 119 -6.47 29.71 1.28
C PHE A 119 -7.89 30.23 1.54
N ASN A 120 -8.52 30.80 0.52
CA ASN A 120 -9.92 31.23 0.58
C ASN A 120 -10.88 30.15 0.07
N ASP A 121 -10.41 29.30 -0.83
CA ASP A 121 -11.18 28.27 -1.51
C ASP A 121 -10.58 26.88 -1.31
N PRO A 122 -11.36 25.80 -1.42
CA PRO A 122 -10.85 24.43 -1.40
C PRO A 122 -9.88 24.17 -2.55
N VAL A 123 -8.85 23.37 -2.29
CA VAL A 123 -7.83 22.99 -3.27
C VAL A 123 -7.95 21.49 -3.60
N GLU A 124 -8.16 21.15 -4.87
CA GLU A 124 -8.18 19.77 -5.33
C GLU A 124 -6.79 19.36 -5.79
N LEU A 125 -6.24 18.32 -5.15
CA LEU A 125 -4.91 17.77 -5.46
C LEU A 125 -4.96 16.26 -5.54
N THR A 126 -4.09 15.71 -6.40
CA THR A 126 -3.78 14.29 -6.38
C THR A 126 -2.72 14.03 -5.32
N ALA A 127 -3.08 13.30 -4.28
CA ALA A 127 -2.23 12.97 -3.15
C ALA A 127 -1.92 11.48 -3.10
N ARG A 128 -0.69 11.14 -2.72
CA ARG A 128 -0.28 9.77 -2.37
C ARG A 128 -0.25 9.65 -0.86
N LEU A 129 -0.96 8.63 -0.35
CA LEU A 129 -1.06 8.35 1.08
C LEU A 129 -0.36 7.05 1.41
N GLU A 130 0.32 7.01 2.56
CA GLU A 130 0.83 5.78 3.13
C GLU A 130 -0.34 4.92 3.64
N ILE A 131 -0.41 3.70 3.14
CA ILE A 131 -1.42 2.71 3.52
C ILE A 131 -0.75 1.65 4.38
N THR A 132 -1.35 1.34 5.52
CA THR A 132 -0.80 0.37 6.48
C THR A 132 -0.75 -1.04 5.87
N PHE A 133 0.15 -1.89 6.37
CA PHE A 133 0.36 -3.26 5.89
C PHE A 133 -0.94 -4.06 5.79
N ASP A 134 -1.84 -3.90 6.76
CA ASP A 134 -3.12 -4.60 6.77
C ASP A 134 -4.12 -4.14 5.70
N ASN A 135 -3.96 -2.94 5.17
CA ASN A 135 -4.90 -2.32 4.23
C ASN A 135 -4.42 -2.30 2.78
N ILE A 136 -3.15 -2.65 2.52
CA ILE A 136 -2.66 -2.80 1.15
C ILE A 136 -3.21 -4.07 0.48
N PRO A 137 -3.35 -4.10 -0.87
CA PRO A 137 -3.77 -5.28 -1.61
C PRO A 137 -2.83 -6.48 -1.42
N ASP A 138 -3.37 -7.72 -1.37
CA ASP A 138 -2.59 -8.94 -1.12
C ASP A 138 -1.46 -9.17 -2.14
N VAL A 139 -1.70 -8.81 -3.40
CA VAL A 139 -0.69 -8.91 -4.46
C VAL A 139 0.52 -8.00 -4.17
N PHE A 140 0.26 -6.79 -3.67
CA PHE A 140 1.30 -5.82 -3.29
C PHE A 140 1.96 -6.21 -1.96
N ARG A 141 1.17 -6.67 -0.97
CA ARG A 141 1.68 -7.20 0.31
C ARG A 141 2.70 -8.30 0.10
N THR A 142 2.39 -9.27 -0.78
CA THR A 142 3.32 -10.35 -1.13
C THR A 142 4.60 -9.81 -1.79
N TYR A 143 4.49 -8.78 -2.62
CA TYR A 143 5.63 -8.14 -3.26
C TYR A 143 6.56 -7.49 -2.22
N VAL A 144 6.01 -6.64 -1.35
CA VAL A 144 6.77 -5.96 -0.28
C VAL A 144 7.50 -6.97 0.61
N VAL A 145 6.81 -8.05 1.02
CA VAL A 145 7.43 -9.10 1.86
C VAL A 145 8.60 -9.79 1.14
N LEU A 146 8.51 -10.00 -0.16
CA LEU A 146 9.62 -10.60 -0.93
C LEU A 146 10.81 -9.64 -1.07
N VAL A 147 10.56 -8.35 -1.30
CA VAL A 147 11.61 -7.32 -1.34
C VAL A 147 12.29 -7.21 0.02
N ALA A 148 11.50 -7.09 1.09
CA ALA A 148 12.01 -7.04 2.46
C ALA A 148 12.78 -8.32 2.85
N SER A 149 12.33 -9.51 2.41
CA SER A 149 13.04 -10.78 2.63
C SER A 149 14.42 -10.77 1.96
N LYS A 150 14.49 -10.22 0.73
CA LYS A 150 15.76 -10.09 0.01
C LYS A 150 16.72 -9.16 0.75
N LEU A 151 16.24 -8.00 1.22
CA LEU A 151 17.06 -7.04 1.98
C LEU A 151 17.54 -7.64 3.31
N LEU A 152 16.66 -8.32 4.05
CA LEU A 152 17.03 -9.00 5.29
C LEU A 152 18.08 -10.10 5.06
N HIS A 153 17.92 -10.89 3.99
CA HIS A 153 18.86 -11.94 3.63
C HIS A 153 20.25 -11.37 3.31
N VAL A 154 20.33 -10.29 2.51
CA VAL A 154 21.61 -9.60 2.24
C VAL A 154 22.22 -9.05 3.51
N TYR A 155 21.41 -8.48 4.39
CA TYR A 155 21.89 -7.89 5.64
C TYR A 155 22.52 -8.93 6.59
N LEU A 156 21.93 -10.13 6.69
CA LEU A 156 22.34 -11.14 7.67
C LEU A 156 23.28 -12.23 7.12
N ASN A 157 23.00 -12.79 5.96
CA ASN A 157 23.66 -14.00 5.48
C ASN A 157 24.32 -13.87 4.09
N GLY A 158 23.66 -13.25 3.14
CA GLY A 158 24.20 -12.90 1.83
C GLY A 158 24.60 -14.06 0.91
N ASP A 159 24.08 -15.29 1.07
CA ASP A 159 24.40 -16.39 0.14
C ASP A 159 23.82 -16.16 -1.25
N GLU A 160 24.64 -16.45 -2.27
CA GLU A 160 24.31 -16.12 -3.67
C GLU A 160 23.14 -16.94 -4.22
N THR A 161 22.94 -18.15 -3.73
CA THR A 161 21.89 -19.06 -4.25
C THR A 161 20.50 -18.57 -3.81
N THR A 162 20.32 -18.33 -2.53
CA THR A 162 19.08 -17.77 -1.97
C THR A 162 18.81 -16.38 -2.52
N GLN A 163 19.85 -15.57 -2.71
CA GLN A 163 19.74 -14.26 -3.31
C GLN A 163 19.15 -14.31 -4.73
N LYS A 164 19.66 -15.19 -5.60
CA LYS A 164 19.13 -15.39 -6.96
C LYS A 164 17.69 -15.89 -6.95
N GLU A 165 17.35 -16.77 -6.01
CA GLU A 165 15.98 -17.25 -5.86
C GLU A 165 15.02 -16.12 -5.47
N LEU A 166 15.40 -15.28 -4.50
CA LEU A 166 14.62 -14.12 -4.07
C LEU A 166 14.48 -13.10 -5.20
N ASP A 167 15.54 -12.80 -5.96
CA ASP A 167 15.50 -11.91 -7.12
C ASP A 167 14.47 -12.38 -8.14
N ASN A 168 14.46 -13.66 -8.46
CA ASN A 168 13.47 -14.24 -9.39
C ASN A 168 12.04 -14.11 -8.84
N LYS A 169 11.83 -14.39 -7.54
CA LYS A 169 10.50 -14.25 -6.91
C LYS A 169 10.01 -12.82 -6.88
N VAL A 170 10.89 -11.87 -6.55
CA VAL A 170 10.59 -10.41 -6.55
C VAL A 170 10.16 -9.99 -7.95
N ASN A 171 10.95 -10.31 -8.99
CA ASN A 171 10.65 -9.94 -10.36
C ASN A 171 9.31 -10.51 -10.84
N LEU A 172 9.03 -11.78 -10.59
CA LEU A 172 7.76 -12.41 -10.95
C LEU A 172 6.57 -11.78 -10.21
N GLN A 173 6.75 -11.43 -8.95
CA GLN A 173 5.68 -10.81 -8.17
C GLN A 173 5.45 -9.35 -8.58
N ARG A 174 6.51 -8.60 -8.91
CA ARG A 174 6.41 -7.25 -9.45
C ARG A 174 5.56 -7.20 -10.72
N ILE A 175 5.78 -8.13 -11.64
CA ILE A 175 4.96 -8.25 -12.86
C ILE A 175 3.47 -8.43 -12.52
N LYS A 176 3.14 -9.19 -11.46
CA LYS A 176 1.73 -9.36 -11.04
C LYS A 176 1.14 -8.06 -10.48
N VAL A 177 1.92 -7.32 -9.68
CA VAL A 177 1.52 -6.01 -9.14
C VAL A 177 1.26 -5.02 -10.26
N GLU A 178 2.18 -4.92 -11.23
CA GLU A 178 2.06 -4.03 -12.38
C GLU A 178 0.84 -4.37 -13.26
N ARG A 179 0.58 -5.66 -13.47
CA ARG A 179 -0.64 -6.11 -14.19
C ARG A 179 -1.92 -5.70 -13.46
N GLU A 180 -1.96 -5.87 -12.14
CA GLU A 180 -3.13 -5.46 -11.37
C GLU A 180 -3.28 -3.94 -11.37
N HIS A 181 -2.18 -3.18 -11.24
CA HIS A 181 -2.19 -1.73 -11.36
C HIS A 181 -2.77 -1.28 -12.71
N LEU A 182 -2.32 -1.82 -13.82
CA LEU A 182 -2.84 -1.50 -15.16
C LEU A 182 -4.31 -1.86 -15.32
N LYS A 183 -4.76 -2.97 -14.75
CA LYS A 183 -6.16 -3.40 -14.79
C LYS A 183 -7.07 -2.43 -14.02
N GLN A 184 -6.67 -2.06 -12.80
CA GLN A 184 -7.42 -1.14 -11.97
C GLN A 184 -7.43 0.29 -12.54
N SER A 185 -6.32 0.76 -13.08
CA SER A 185 -6.23 2.08 -13.73
C SER A 185 -7.13 2.18 -14.96
N LYS A 186 -7.16 1.13 -15.82
CA LYS A 186 -8.08 1.08 -16.97
C LYS A 186 -9.55 1.04 -16.56
N PHE A 187 -9.87 0.33 -15.48
CA PHE A 187 -11.24 0.27 -14.97
C PHE A 187 -11.73 1.64 -14.48
N ASN A 188 -10.87 2.39 -13.81
CA ASN A 188 -11.19 3.74 -13.34
C ASN A 188 -11.40 4.73 -14.49
N LEU A 189 -10.59 4.67 -15.55
CA LEU A 189 -10.77 5.49 -16.76
C LEU A 189 -12.11 5.21 -17.45
N VAL A 190 -12.50 3.95 -17.61
CA VAL A 190 -13.79 3.57 -18.23
C VAL A 190 -14.97 4.02 -17.37
N ARG A 191 -14.84 3.98 -16.05
CA ARG A 191 -15.90 4.42 -15.12
C ARG A 191 -16.04 5.96 -15.10
N GLY A 192 -14.91 6.68 -15.13
CA GLY A 192 -14.89 8.14 -15.25
C GLY A 192 -15.56 8.63 -16.53
N ASN A 193 -15.23 8.06 -17.67
CA ASN A 193 -15.85 8.43 -18.95
C ASN A 193 -17.37 8.14 -19.00
N ARG A 194 -17.85 7.06 -18.36
CA ARG A 194 -19.29 6.77 -18.28
C ARG A 194 -20.07 7.78 -17.42
N LEU A 195 -19.43 8.41 -16.44
CA LEU A 195 -20.04 9.45 -15.61
C LEU A 195 -20.11 10.80 -16.37
N ILE A 196 -19.12 11.09 -17.21
CA ILE A 196 -19.09 12.29 -18.07
C ILE A 196 -20.17 12.20 -19.16
N ASP A 197 -20.33 11.03 -19.82
CA ASP A 197 -21.35 10.84 -20.87
C ASP A 197 -22.79 10.94 -20.35
N ARG A 198 -23.05 10.66 -19.07
CA ARG A 198 -24.38 10.84 -18.48
C ARG A 198 -24.72 12.28 -18.13
N GLY A 199 -23.73 13.17 -18.04
CA GLY A 199 -23.90 14.59 -17.71
C GLY A 199 -24.06 15.50 -18.92
N THR A 200 -23.78 15.05 -20.14
CA THR A 200 -23.72 15.90 -21.33
C THR A 200 -24.82 15.67 -22.37
N ASN A 201 -25.82 14.82 -22.12
CA ASN A 201 -26.94 14.61 -23.05
C ASN A 201 -28.29 14.86 -22.37
N PRO A 202 -28.76 16.14 -22.28
CA PRO A 202 -30.11 16.45 -21.82
C PRO A 202 -31.18 16.42 -22.95
N THR A 203 -30.89 15.90 -24.16
CA THR A 203 -31.79 15.95 -25.28
C THR A 203 -32.07 14.58 -25.87
N ALA A 204 -32.90 13.80 -25.20
CA ALA A 204 -33.61 12.67 -25.80
C ALA A 204 -34.90 12.40 -25.03
N LEU A 205 -35.82 13.41 -25.08
CA LEU A 205 -37.24 13.25 -24.80
C LEU A 205 -37.98 14.19 -25.74
N ILE A 206 -38.31 13.71 -26.93
CA ILE A 206 -39.54 13.96 -27.68
C ILE A 206 -39.89 12.69 -28.45
#